data_627cce23743e935c8c9519c6a18ab4e9
#
_entry.id   627cce23743e935c8c9519c6a18ab4e9
#
_cell.length_a   1.000
_cell.length_b   1.000
_cell.length_c   1.000
_cell.angle_alpha   90.00
_cell.angle_beta   90.00
_cell.angle_gamma   90.00
#
_symmetry.space_group_name_H-M   'P 1'
#
loop_
_entity.id
_entity.type
_entity.pdbx_description
1 polymer ?
#
loop_
_entity_poly.entity_id
_entity_poly.type
_entity_poly.pdbx_seq_one_letter_code
_entity_poly.pdbx_strand_id
1 'polypeptide(L)'
;MSAEDLLPTFWHPRMGDHNRAVRIPVTTPTRYVSYLAALNLRLSGEDTGDWHDDVPFITAADNPRTLTLAGPGGWSDTTPSLGSKGVRDMTHLLEGEYIPDGCGPVWVANHYRAITDYVLVDTQGCWCARYPRHVPVLNINQWLNTAEQIAHLVDEYLKPLRNQLSPEEKALHDAWLPTVVFD
;
A
#
# COMPACT_ATOMS: atom_id res chain seq x y z
N MET A 1 19.41 -3.13 0.98
CA MET A 1 18.79 -3.70 -0.22
C MET A 1 19.86 -3.74 -1.28
N SER A 2 20.22 -4.92 -1.78
CA SER A 2 21.21 -5.07 -2.86
C SER A 2 20.58 -4.68 -4.20
N ALA A 3 21.41 -4.43 -5.23
CA ALA A 3 20.90 -4.15 -6.59
C ALA A 3 20.09 -5.33 -7.16
N GLU A 4 20.33 -6.54 -6.66
CA GLU A 4 19.63 -7.78 -7.04
C GLU A 4 18.20 -7.88 -6.47
N ASP A 5 17.85 -7.03 -5.47
CA ASP A 5 16.53 -7.00 -4.85
C ASP A 5 15.54 -6.05 -5.59
N LEU A 6 15.94 -5.50 -6.72
CA LEU A 6 15.13 -4.57 -7.52
C LEU A 6 14.83 -5.15 -8.90
N LEU A 7 13.62 -4.91 -9.38
CA LEU A 7 13.33 -5.07 -10.80
C LEU A 7 14.13 -4.03 -11.61
N PRO A 8 14.38 -4.28 -12.88
CA PRO A 8 15.04 -3.29 -13.75
C PRO A 8 14.36 -1.92 -13.65
N THR A 9 15.12 -0.85 -13.74
CA THR A 9 14.58 0.51 -13.80
C THR A 9 14.03 0.78 -15.21
N PHE A 10 12.82 1.31 -15.29
CA PHE A 10 12.16 1.58 -16.57
C PHE A 10 11.78 3.04 -16.74
N TRP A 11 11.59 3.42 -17.99
CA TRP A 11 11.03 4.71 -18.36
C TRP A 11 9.52 4.59 -18.49
N HIS A 12 8.79 5.48 -17.84
CA HIS A 12 7.33 5.44 -17.88
C HIS A 12 6.81 5.80 -19.29
N PRO A 13 6.02 4.94 -19.96
CA PRO A 13 5.65 5.12 -21.37
C PRO A 13 4.72 6.32 -21.61
N ARG A 14 3.90 6.74 -20.63
CA ARG A 14 2.92 7.83 -20.81
C ARG A 14 3.49 9.24 -20.72
N MET A 15 4.69 9.41 -20.20
CA MET A 15 5.10 10.75 -19.77
C MET A 15 5.88 11.52 -20.82
N GLY A 16 6.15 11.01 -22.02
CA GLY A 16 6.91 11.74 -23.07
C GLY A 16 8.19 12.41 -22.58
N ASP A 17 8.43 12.31 -21.29
CA ASP A 17 9.53 12.90 -20.55
C ASP A 17 10.46 11.78 -20.09
N HIS A 18 11.60 11.68 -20.74
CA HIS A 18 12.61 10.67 -20.45
C HIS A 18 13.24 10.78 -19.05
N ASN A 19 12.74 11.68 -18.21
CA ASN A 19 13.28 11.95 -16.88
C ASN A 19 12.53 11.23 -15.74
N ARG A 20 11.57 10.36 -16.03
CA ARG A 20 10.83 9.63 -15.01
C ARG A 20 11.01 8.12 -15.12
N ALA A 21 11.33 7.50 -14.01
CA ALA A 21 11.59 6.07 -13.92
C ALA A 21 10.74 5.43 -12.81
N VAL A 22 10.36 4.18 -13.03
CA VAL A 22 9.71 3.34 -11.99
C VAL A 22 10.77 2.41 -11.41
N ARG A 23 10.85 2.34 -10.10
CA ARG A 23 11.73 1.41 -9.40
C ARG A 23 10.93 0.57 -8.42
N ILE A 24 10.64 -0.65 -8.82
CA ILE A 24 9.85 -1.59 -8.04
C ILE A 24 10.80 -2.62 -7.44
N PRO A 25 10.81 -2.81 -6.11
CA PRO A 25 11.53 -3.92 -5.49
C PRO A 25 10.93 -5.26 -5.92
N VAL A 26 11.70 -6.33 -5.81
CA VAL A 26 11.18 -7.69 -5.97
C VAL A 26 10.08 -7.93 -4.94
N THR A 27 8.92 -8.38 -5.42
CA THR A 27 7.72 -8.59 -4.61
C THR A 27 7.30 -10.06 -4.56
N THR A 28 6.54 -10.41 -3.55
CA THR A 28 5.94 -11.73 -3.34
C THR A 28 4.53 -11.56 -2.76
N PRO A 29 3.70 -12.61 -2.68
CA PRO A 29 2.39 -12.52 -2.01
C PRO A 29 2.43 -12.04 -0.56
N THR A 30 3.59 -12.15 0.11
CA THR A 30 3.77 -11.72 1.51
C THR A 30 4.62 -10.47 1.65
N ARG A 31 5.30 -10.01 0.59
CA ARG A 31 6.09 -8.78 0.57
C ARG A 31 5.76 -8.01 -0.70
N TYR A 32 4.95 -7.00 -0.60
CA TYR A 32 4.21 -6.40 -1.71
C TYR A 32 4.21 -4.87 -1.64
N VAL A 33 3.92 -4.24 -2.78
CA VAL A 33 3.71 -2.79 -2.87
C VAL A 33 2.45 -2.43 -2.10
N SER A 34 2.52 -1.41 -1.24
CA SER A 34 1.43 -0.96 -0.40
C SER A 34 1.41 0.57 -0.25
N TYR A 35 0.65 1.07 0.72
CA TYR A 35 0.54 2.48 1.11
C TYR A 35 0.05 3.36 -0.05
N LEU A 36 0.56 4.59 -0.16
CA LEU A 36 0.14 5.54 -1.19
C LEU A 36 0.31 5.01 -2.61
N ALA A 37 1.34 4.21 -2.88
CA ALA A 37 1.52 3.62 -4.20
C ALA A 37 0.37 2.68 -4.57
N ALA A 38 -0.05 1.82 -3.65
CA ALA A 38 -1.19 0.92 -3.87
C ALA A 38 -2.54 1.66 -3.85
N LEU A 39 -2.70 2.66 -2.96
CA LEU A 39 -3.93 3.44 -2.84
C LEU A 39 -4.20 4.32 -4.07
N ASN A 40 -3.15 4.81 -4.71
CA ASN A 40 -3.29 5.69 -5.88
C ASN A 40 -3.23 4.93 -7.23
N LEU A 41 -3.05 3.62 -7.21
CA LEU A 41 -3.08 2.81 -8.42
C LEU A 41 -4.52 2.66 -8.90
N ARG A 42 -4.84 3.32 -10.02
CA ARG A 42 -6.17 3.21 -10.63
C ARG A 42 -6.21 2.01 -11.55
N LEU A 43 -7.08 1.07 -11.21
CA LEU A 43 -7.28 -0.16 -11.97
C LEU A 43 -8.67 -0.17 -12.59
N SER A 44 -8.75 -0.57 -13.85
CA SER A 44 -10.04 -0.73 -14.50
C SER A 44 -10.85 -1.82 -13.80
N GLY A 45 -12.09 -1.49 -13.39
CA GLY A 45 -12.98 -2.41 -12.68
C GLY A 45 -12.91 -2.35 -11.17
N GLU A 46 -12.04 -1.51 -10.57
CA GLU A 46 -12.08 -1.17 -9.15
C GLU A 46 -12.66 0.23 -8.97
N ASP A 47 -13.86 0.27 -8.42
CA ASP A 47 -14.51 1.53 -8.03
C ASP A 47 -14.06 1.86 -6.59
N THR A 48 -12.94 2.54 -6.49
CA THR A 48 -12.30 2.85 -5.23
C THR A 48 -11.84 4.30 -5.23
N GLY A 49 -12.66 5.19 -4.69
CA GLY A 49 -12.32 6.59 -4.45
C GLY A 49 -12.03 7.44 -5.69
N ASP A 50 -12.07 8.75 -5.51
CA ASP A 50 -11.88 9.73 -6.59
C ASP A 50 -10.42 10.14 -6.79
N TRP A 51 -9.57 9.92 -5.80
CA TRP A 51 -8.20 10.41 -5.75
C TRP A 51 -7.21 9.34 -6.17
N HIS A 52 -6.79 9.44 -7.43
CA HIS A 52 -5.74 8.59 -7.96
C HIS A 52 -4.65 9.48 -8.56
N ASP A 53 -3.46 9.37 -8.02
CA ASP A 53 -2.27 10.05 -8.50
C ASP A 53 -1.18 8.99 -8.73
N ASP A 54 -0.71 8.86 -9.95
CA ASP A 54 0.34 7.92 -10.32
C ASP A 54 1.75 8.35 -9.87
N VAL A 55 1.91 9.59 -9.39
CA VAL A 55 3.17 10.11 -8.85
C VAL A 55 3.85 9.18 -7.85
N PRO A 56 3.15 8.46 -6.95
CA PRO A 56 3.80 7.49 -6.08
C PRO A 56 4.53 6.35 -6.81
N PHE A 57 4.11 5.99 -8.02
CA PHE A 57 4.78 4.99 -8.86
C PHE A 57 5.90 5.57 -9.71
N ILE A 58 5.85 6.87 -10.01
CA ILE A 58 6.74 7.54 -10.93
C ILE A 58 7.71 8.40 -10.15
N THR A 59 8.99 8.18 -10.34
CA THR A 59 10.03 8.96 -9.68
C THR A 59 10.90 9.67 -10.72
N ALA A 60 11.53 10.79 -10.34
CA ALA A 60 12.52 11.44 -11.19
C ALA A 60 13.72 10.50 -11.42
N ALA A 61 14.22 10.45 -12.67
CA ALA A 61 15.29 9.52 -13.02
C ALA A 61 16.63 9.84 -12.34
N ASP A 62 16.87 11.11 -12.04
CA ASP A 62 18.05 11.59 -11.32
C ASP A 62 17.97 11.35 -9.80
N ASN A 63 16.77 11.13 -9.28
CA ASN A 63 16.53 10.77 -7.88
C ASN A 63 15.44 9.71 -7.75
N PRO A 64 15.66 8.48 -8.23
CA PRO A 64 14.66 7.44 -8.24
C PRO A 64 14.35 6.98 -6.81
N ARG A 65 13.10 7.10 -6.41
CA ARG A 65 12.62 6.52 -5.15
C ARG A 65 12.19 5.08 -5.40
N THR A 66 12.59 4.20 -4.52
CA THR A 66 12.10 2.83 -4.50
C THR A 66 10.73 2.79 -3.83
N LEU A 67 9.78 2.08 -4.41
CA LEU A 67 8.47 1.90 -3.80
C LEU A 67 8.59 1.23 -2.43
N THR A 68 7.75 1.68 -1.51
CA THR A 68 7.72 1.13 -0.15
C THR A 68 6.92 -0.17 -0.13
N LEU A 69 7.52 -1.21 0.44
CA LEU A 69 6.87 -2.50 0.61
C LEU A 69 6.32 -2.67 2.03
N ALA A 70 5.19 -3.37 2.12
CA ALA A 70 4.68 -3.98 3.33
C ALA A 70 5.00 -5.49 3.36
N GLY A 71 4.79 -6.10 4.54
CA GLY A 71 5.13 -7.49 4.82
C GLY A 71 6.45 -7.63 5.59
N PRO A 72 6.95 -8.85 5.80
CA PRO A 72 8.18 -9.09 6.55
C PRO A 72 9.35 -8.26 6.06
N GLY A 73 9.96 -7.47 6.96
CA GLY A 73 11.05 -6.54 6.64
C GLY A 73 10.63 -5.28 5.87
N GLY A 74 9.35 -5.04 5.68
CA GLY A 74 8.77 -3.78 5.18
C GLY A 74 8.53 -2.74 6.29
N TRP A 75 7.77 -1.70 5.99
CA TRP A 75 7.40 -0.68 6.99
C TRP A 75 6.40 -1.20 8.01
N SER A 76 5.48 -2.04 7.59
CA SER A 76 4.56 -2.76 8.45
C SER A 76 4.43 -4.21 7.97
N ASP A 77 4.02 -5.09 8.87
CA ASP A 77 3.75 -6.48 8.54
C ASP A 77 2.38 -6.88 9.11
N THR A 78 1.38 -6.89 8.26
CA THR A 78 0.01 -7.34 8.56
C THR A 78 -0.22 -8.81 8.19
N THR A 79 0.82 -9.51 7.70
CA THR A 79 0.71 -10.94 7.31
C THR A 79 0.37 -11.86 8.48
N PRO A 80 0.77 -11.61 9.74
CA PRO A 80 0.34 -12.46 10.86
C PRO A 80 -1.18 -12.51 11.05
N SER A 81 -1.89 -11.43 10.76
CA SER A 81 -3.35 -11.36 10.90
C SER A 81 -4.11 -11.67 9.61
N LEU A 82 -3.55 -11.35 8.46
CA LEU A 82 -4.28 -11.35 7.19
C LEU A 82 -3.71 -12.32 6.13
N GLY A 83 -2.54 -12.91 6.36
CA GLY A 83 -1.87 -13.72 5.34
C GLY A 83 -1.66 -12.90 4.06
N SER A 84 -2.04 -13.47 2.91
CA SER A 84 -2.02 -12.80 1.60
C SER A 84 -3.36 -12.15 1.23
N LYS A 85 -4.32 -12.06 2.15
CA LYS A 85 -5.62 -11.44 1.89
C LYS A 85 -5.45 -10.00 1.40
N GLY A 86 -6.09 -9.66 0.29
CA GLY A 86 -6.00 -8.34 -0.32
C GLY A 86 -4.69 -8.04 -1.06
N VAL A 87 -3.82 -9.03 -1.24
CA VAL A 87 -2.59 -8.91 -2.06
C VAL A 87 -2.79 -9.66 -3.37
N ARG A 88 -2.51 -9.02 -4.50
CA ARG A 88 -2.76 -9.57 -5.82
C ARG A 88 -1.55 -9.39 -6.73
N ASP A 89 -1.37 -10.33 -7.66
CA ASP A 89 -0.46 -10.15 -8.79
C ASP A 89 -1.11 -9.16 -9.78
N MET A 90 -0.48 -8.01 -9.91
CA MET A 90 -0.95 -6.90 -10.74
C MET A 90 -0.11 -6.74 -12.02
N THR A 91 0.78 -7.68 -12.30
CA THR A 91 1.74 -7.62 -13.42
C THR A 91 1.06 -7.23 -14.72
N HIS A 92 0.03 -7.98 -15.12
CA HIS A 92 -0.67 -7.73 -16.40
C HIS A 92 -1.37 -6.37 -16.49
N LEU A 93 -1.77 -5.78 -15.36
CA LEU A 93 -2.41 -4.47 -15.34
C LEU A 93 -1.39 -3.33 -15.33
N LEU A 94 -0.17 -3.63 -14.92
CA LEU A 94 0.92 -2.66 -14.87
C LEU A 94 1.76 -2.67 -16.15
N GLU A 95 1.79 -3.80 -16.85
CA GLU A 95 2.55 -3.95 -18.10
C GLU A 95 2.06 -2.96 -19.18
N GLY A 96 3.00 -2.35 -19.88
CA GLY A 96 2.75 -1.35 -20.92
C GLY A 96 2.33 0.03 -20.40
N GLU A 97 1.87 0.13 -19.14
CA GLU A 97 1.49 1.41 -18.53
C GLU A 97 2.51 1.90 -17.50
N TYR A 98 2.89 1.04 -16.56
CA TYR A 98 3.80 1.36 -15.47
C TYR A 98 5.10 0.57 -15.50
N ILE A 99 5.09 -0.61 -16.10
CA ILE A 99 6.25 -1.49 -16.22
C ILE A 99 6.35 -2.03 -17.64
N PRO A 100 7.55 -2.39 -18.12
CA PRO A 100 7.73 -3.13 -19.38
C PRO A 100 7.17 -4.54 -19.27
N ASP A 101 6.80 -5.10 -20.42
CA ASP A 101 6.37 -6.49 -20.52
C ASP A 101 7.46 -7.45 -20.05
N GLY A 102 7.06 -8.48 -19.30
CA GLY A 102 7.96 -9.54 -18.86
C GLY A 102 8.86 -9.21 -17.67
N CYS A 103 8.57 -8.16 -16.90
CA CYS A 103 9.38 -7.76 -15.74
C CYS A 103 9.23 -8.63 -14.49
N GLY A 104 8.47 -9.71 -14.56
CA GLY A 104 8.21 -10.61 -13.43
C GLY A 104 7.06 -10.13 -12.56
N PRO A 105 6.64 -10.94 -11.57
CA PRO A 105 5.44 -10.66 -10.81
C PRO A 105 5.57 -9.42 -9.95
N VAL A 106 4.56 -8.55 -10.02
CA VAL A 106 4.41 -7.37 -9.16
C VAL A 106 3.17 -7.54 -8.30
N TRP A 107 3.41 -7.87 -7.03
CA TRP A 107 2.36 -8.04 -6.03
C TRP A 107 2.03 -6.70 -5.39
N VAL A 108 0.74 -6.36 -5.36
CA VAL A 108 0.23 -5.08 -4.86
C VAL A 108 -0.96 -5.30 -3.93
N ALA A 109 -1.01 -4.53 -2.86
CA ALA A 109 -2.16 -4.47 -1.96
C ALA A 109 -3.37 -3.86 -2.67
N ASN A 110 -4.58 -4.38 -2.41
CA ASN A 110 -5.79 -3.64 -2.70
C ASN A 110 -5.97 -2.50 -1.69
N HIS A 111 -6.97 -1.63 -1.90
CA HIS A 111 -7.19 -0.47 -1.03
C HIS A 111 -7.42 -0.85 0.43
N TYR A 112 -8.19 -1.91 0.71
CA TYR A 112 -8.44 -2.38 2.07
C TYR A 112 -7.16 -2.80 2.78
N ARG A 113 -6.29 -3.55 2.08
CA ARG A 113 -5.01 -3.98 2.63
C ARG A 113 -4.06 -2.81 2.83
N ALA A 114 -3.96 -1.91 1.86
CA ALA A 114 -3.09 -0.73 1.92
C ALA A 114 -3.49 0.22 3.05
N ILE A 115 -4.80 0.45 3.27
CA ILE A 115 -5.33 1.19 4.42
C ILE A 115 -4.91 0.50 5.73
N THR A 116 -5.06 -0.82 5.81
CA THR A 116 -4.72 -1.58 7.02
C THR A 116 -3.22 -1.53 7.32
N ASP A 117 -2.37 -1.58 6.29
CA ASP A 117 -0.92 -1.41 6.44
C ASP A 117 -0.58 -0.01 6.97
N TYR A 118 -1.27 1.04 6.54
CA TYR A 118 -1.13 2.40 7.08
C TYR A 118 -1.54 2.48 8.55
N VAL A 119 -2.69 1.91 8.90
CA VAL A 119 -3.18 1.88 10.29
C VAL A 119 -2.16 1.23 11.21
N LEU A 120 -1.52 0.14 10.74
CA LEU A 120 -0.47 -0.52 11.51
C LEU A 120 0.76 0.36 11.68
N VAL A 121 1.20 1.07 10.62
CA VAL A 121 2.32 2.02 10.72
C VAL A 121 2.04 3.11 11.75
N ASP A 122 0.85 3.71 11.72
CA ASP A 122 0.47 4.77 12.65
C ASP A 122 0.45 4.27 14.10
N THR A 123 -0.16 3.09 14.34
CA THR A 123 -0.26 2.52 15.68
C THR A 123 1.07 1.99 16.23
N GLN A 124 1.97 1.51 15.38
CA GLN A 124 3.30 1.00 15.79
C GLN A 124 4.38 2.08 15.84
N GLY A 125 4.18 3.16 15.09
CA GLY A 125 5.24 4.10 14.78
C GLY A 125 6.24 3.54 13.77
N CYS A 126 6.99 4.42 13.13
CA CYS A 126 8.04 4.00 12.20
C CYS A 126 9.32 3.61 12.97
N TRP A 127 9.96 2.53 12.55
CA TRP A 127 11.26 2.07 13.06
C TRP A 127 12.36 3.14 13.04
N CYS A 128 12.21 4.20 12.24
CA CYS A 128 13.16 5.29 12.14
C CYS A 128 13.06 6.31 13.29
N ALA A 129 12.25 6.06 14.31
CA ALA A 129 12.00 6.93 15.48
C ALA A 129 11.50 8.36 15.16
N ARG A 130 11.29 8.69 13.90
CA ARG A 130 10.79 10.00 13.45
C ARG A 130 9.27 10.10 13.52
N TYR A 131 8.59 8.96 13.55
CA TYR A 131 7.14 8.86 13.63
C TYR A 131 6.79 8.08 14.89
N PRO A 132 6.48 8.77 15.99
CA PRO A 132 6.00 8.10 17.21
C PRO A 132 4.65 7.45 16.94
N ARG A 133 4.29 6.47 17.76
CA ARG A 133 2.96 5.87 17.77
C ARG A 133 1.90 6.94 17.96
N HIS A 134 0.84 6.87 17.18
CA HIS A 134 -0.30 7.79 17.31
C HIS A 134 -1.58 7.12 16.83
N VAL A 135 -2.71 7.76 17.15
CA VAL A 135 -4.01 7.38 16.60
C VAL A 135 -3.97 7.59 15.09
N PRO A 136 -4.38 6.62 14.26
CA PRO A 136 -4.40 6.78 12.82
C PRO A 136 -5.16 8.04 12.37
N VAL A 137 -4.64 8.70 11.35
CA VAL A 137 -5.20 9.96 10.83
C VAL A 137 -5.65 9.86 9.38
N LEU A 138 -5.57 8.66 8.80
CA LEU A 138 -5.89 8.43 7.40
C LEU A 138 -7.37 8.71 7.13
N ASN A 139 -7.65 9.58 6.16
CA ASN A 139 -9.01 9.78 5.66
C ASN A 139 -9.36 8.71 4.63
N ILE A 140 -10.07 7.67 5.07
CA ILE A 140 -10.41 6.51 4.25
C ILE A 140 -11.45 6.81 3.17
N ASN A 141 -12.28 7.86 3.34
CA ASN A 141 -13.29 8.25 2.35
C ASN A 141 -12.67 8.81 1.05
N GLN A 142 -11.36 9.02 1.01
CA GLN A 142 -10.64 9.30 -0.24
C GLN A 142 -10.49 8.09 -1.15
N TRP A 143 -10.60 6.88 -0.62
CA TRP A 143 -10.38 5.63 -1.36
C TRP A 143 -11.51 4.62 -1.27
N LEU A 144 -12.49 4.84 -0.39
CA LEU A 144 -13.67 4.00 -0.25
C LEU A 144 -14.91 4.87 -0.34
N ASN A 145 -15.83 4.53 -1.26
CA ASN A 145 -16.93 5.38 -1.70
C ASN A 145 -18.29 4.98 -1.13
N THR A 146 -18.37 3.86 -0.40
CA THR A 146 -19.66 3.36 0.09
C THR A 146 -19.58 2.84 1.52
N ALA A 147 -20.71 2.87 2.22
CA ALA A 147 -20.83 2.31 3.56
C ALA A 147 -20.49 0.81 3.60
N GLU A 148 -20.83 0.08 2.54
CA GLU A 148 -20.52 -1.35 2.41
C GLU A 148 -19.02 -1.61 2.31
N GLN A 149 -18.29 -0.76 1.57
CA GLN A 149 -16.82 -0.83 1.49
C GLN A 149 -16.19 -0.55 2.85
N ILE A 150 -16.70 0.45 3.57
CA ILE A 150 -16.24 0.76 4.93
C ILE A 150 -16.51 -0.43 5.89
N ALA A 151 -17.72 -0.97 5.86
CA ALA A 151 -18.07 -2.13 6.67
C ALA A 151 -17.16 -3.34 6.35
N HIS A 152 -16.90 -3.60 5.08
CA HIS A 152 -15.98 -4.65 4.64
C HIS A 152 -14.55 -4.42 5.15
N LEU A 153 -14.02 -3.18 5.06
CA LEU A 153 -12.72 -2.82 5.64
C LEU A 153 -12.68 -3.13 7.13
N VAL A 154 -13.68 -2.67 7.87
CA VAL A 154 -13.75 -2.85 9.33
C VAL A 154 -13.79 -4.33 9.70
N ASP A 155 -14.70 -5.08 9.10
CA ASP A 155 -14.96 -6.46 9.51
C ASP A 155 -13.88 -7.43 9.06
N GLU A 156 -13.38 -7.26 7.85
CA GLU A 156 -12.51 -8.22 7.20
C GLU A 156 -11.01 -7.91 7.34
N TYR A 157 -10.67 -6.68 7.73
CA TYR A 157 -9.27 -6.25 7.82
C TYR A 157 -8.91 -5.62 9.16
N LEU A 158 -9.64 -4.61 9.62
CA LEU A 158 -9.27 -3.87 10.84
C LEU A 158 -9.53 -4.66 12.13
N LYS A 159 -10.67 -5.35 12.23
CA LYS A 159 -10.93 -6.23 13.38
C LYS A 159 -9.92 -7.38 13.51
N PRO A 160 -9.59 -8.11 12.43
CA PRO A 160 -8.51 -9.10 12.46
C PRO A 160 -7.14 -8.53 12.83
N LEU A 161 -6.79 -7.33 12.32
CA LEU A 161 -5.52 -6.66 12.64
C LEU A 161 -5.29 -6.53 14.14
N ARG A 162 -6.35 -6.24 14.89
CA ARG A 162 -6.30 -6.07 16.35
C ARG A 162 -5.64 -7.25 17.08
N ASN A 163 -5.72 -8.47 16.53
CA ASN A 163 -5.16 -9.65 17.17
C ASN A 163 -3.64 -9.64 17.30
N GLN A 164 -2.93 -8.98 16.38
CA GLN A 164 -1.47 -8.90 16.41
C GLN A 164 -0.92 -7.68 17.18
N LEU A 165 -1.79 -6.76 17.59
CA LEU A 165 -1.39 -5.53 18.27
C LEU A 165 -1.06 -5.76 19.75
N SER A 166 -0.05 -5.06 20.26
CA SER A 166 0.23 -4.95 21.70
C SER A 166 -0.90 -4.23 22.44
N PRO A 167 -0.96 -4.26 23.77
CA PRO A 167 -1.99 -3.53 24.52
C PRO A 167 -2.04 -2.03 24.25
N GLU A 168 -0.86 -1.40 24.09
CA GLU A 168 -0.76 0.04 23.77
C GLU A 168 -1.26 0.35 22.35
N GLU A 169 -0.86 -0.46 21.38
CA GLU A 169 -1.31 -0.34 19.98
C GLU A 169 -2.82 -0.59 19.86
N LYS A 170 -3.35 -1.56 20.61
CA LYS A 170 -4.80 -1.78 20.69
C LYS A 170 -5.55 -0.55 21.20
N ALA A 171 -5.02 0.15 22.19
CA ALA A 171 -5.64 1.36 22.70
C ALA A 171 -5.75 2.45 21.63
N LEU A 172 -4.71 2.64 20.81
CA LEU A 172 -4.71 3.58 19.69
C LEU A 172 -5.68 3.16 18.58
N HIS A 173 -5.64 1.89 18.21
CA HIS A 173 -6.54 1.30 17.22
C HIS A 173 -8.00 1.40 17.65
N ASP A 174 -8.32 1.02 18.89
CA ASP A 174 -9.69 1.03 19.44
C ASP A 174 -10.23 2.47 19.58
N ALA A 175 -9.37 3.45 19.84
CA ALA A 175 -9.75 4.86 19.86
C ALA A 175 -10.10 5.40 18.46
N TRP A 176 -9.43 4.91 17.43
CA TRP A 176 -9.67 5.33 16.05
C TRP A 176 -10.84 4.58 15.39
N LEU A 177 -10.97 3.29 15.63
CA LEU A 177 -11.93 2.44 14.92
C LEU A 177 -13.38 2.98 14.87
N PRO A 178 -13.92 3.60 15.93
CA PRO A 178 -15.26 4.21 15.89
C PRO A 178 -15.40 5.41 14.96
N THR A 179 -14.29 6.02 14.53
CA THR A 179 -14.29 7.15 13.58
C THR A 179 -14.28 6.69 12.12
N VAL A 180 -14.16 5.39 11.88
CA VAL A 180 -14.18 4.76 10.56
C VAL A 180 -15.63 4.62 10.12
N VAL A 181 -16.18 5.70 9.60
CA VAL A 181 -17.56 5.78 9.11
C VAL A 181 -17.57 6.35 7.69
N PHE A 182 -18.62 6.06 6.96
CA PHE A 182 -18.87 6.68 5.67
C PHE A 182 -19.53 8.04 5.90
N ASP A 183 -18.91 9.11 5.39
CA ASP A 183 -19.41 10.49 5.46
C ASP A 183 -20.03 10.93 4.14
#